data_34f6b12dbe8cabca60d11cb0cf709b12
#
_entry.id   34f6b12dbe8cabca60d11cb0cf709b12
#
_cell.length_a   1.000
_cell.length_b   1.000
_cell.length_c   1.000
_cell.angle_alpha   90.00
_cell.angle_beta   90.00
_cell.angle_gamma   90.00
#
_symmetry.space_group_name_H-M   'P 1'
#
loop_
_entity.id
_entity.type
_entity.pdbx_description
1 polymer ?
#
loop_
_entity_poly.entity_id
_entity_poly.type
_entity_poly.pdbx_seq_one_letter_code
_entity_poly.pdbx_strand_id
1 'polypeptide(L)'
;MTLTQLSYIVAVATHGSFGMAARKCHVTQPTLSMQIQKLEDLLGVLIFDRSKQPVVLTPIGARLVEQARIILREAERLQEIVREESGQIQGDFRLGIIPTIAPYLLPLFLQKFMDRYPTVNLTVEELETAAIVQRLKEDTLDAGILATPLHDNSILENRLYDEPFFVCFSKKDELAQKKVLHEKDLPLERILLLNEGNCLRDQMINLCQFKAQSQEKTQRLHFESGSLTTLIRLVEQGSGFTIVPYLALDTVPVGNCITRPFAEPQPMREISLIVRRTYVKHNILEALRKEVLAHLPEQLLEYQKHKGRLIEFQWA
;
A
#
# COMPACT_ATOMS: atom_id res chain seq x y z
N MET A 1 22.19 -1.98 29.82
CA MET A 1 21.14 -1.61 28.85
C MET A 1 20.03 -2.65 28.90
N THR A 2 18.74 -2.24 28.95
CA THR A 2 17.56 -3.12 29.01
C THR A 2 16.55 -2.73 27.92
N LEU A 3 15.66 -3.66 27.51
CA LEU A 3 14.58 -3.36 26.57
C LEU A 3 13.64 -2.26 27.10
N THR A 4 13.42 -2.22 28.42
CA THR A 4 12.63 -1.15 29.07
C THR A 4 13.27 0.23 28.87
N GLN A 5 14.60 0.34 29.00
CA GLN A 5 15.30 1.62 28.73
C GLN A 5 15.18 2.01 27.25
N LEU A 6 15.27 1.05 26.33
CA LEU A 6 15.07 1.31 24.90
C LEU A 6 13.64 1.76 24.61
N SER A 7 12.62 1.14 25.22
CA SER A 7 11.22 1.57 25.05
C SER A 7 10.99 3.00 25.55
N TYR A 8 11.64 3.41 26.64
CA TYR A 8 11.53 4.76 27.17
C TYR A 8 12.12 5.82 26.23
N ILE A 9 13.31 5.58 25.64
CA ILE A 9 13.87 6.55 24.69
C ILE A 9 13.01 6.66 23.43
N VAL A 10 12.45 5.56 22.94
CA VAL A 10 11.52 5.57 21.81
C VAL A 10 10.25 6.34 22.16
N ALA A 11 9.66 6.15 23.35
CA ALA A 11 8.48 6.86 23.79
C ALA A 11 8.71 8.38 23.89
N VAL A 12 9.85 8.82 24.47
CA VAL A 12 10.18 10.26 24.54
C VAL A 12 10.39 10.85 23.14
N ALA A 13 11.07 10.14 22.25
CA ALA A 13 11.29 10.57 20.88
C ALA A 13 9.96 10.74 20.11
N THR A 14 9.01 9.82 20.35
CA THR A 14 7.69 9.86 19.68
C THR A 14 6.81 10.99 20.16
N HIS A 15 6.84 11.29 21.46
CA HIS A 15 5.93 12.27 22.09
C HIS A 15 6.57 13.65 22.32
N GLY A 16 7.86 13.82 22.13
CA GLY A 16 8.59 15.07 22.38
C GLY A 16 8.52 15.55 23.85
N SER A 17 8.12 14.67 24.79
CA SER A 17 7.86 15.04 26.17
C SER A 17 8.06 13.85 27.13
N PHE A 18 8.90 14.04 28.15
CA PHE A 18 9.11 13.05 29.21
C PHE A 18 7.82 12.75 29.99
N GLY A 19 6.99 13.76 30.23
CA GLY A 19 5.72 13.57 30.96
C GLY A 19 4.70 12.78 30.16
N MET A 20 4.57 13.04 28.86
CA MET A 20 3.70 12.26 27.97
C MET A 20 4.20 10.82 27.82
N ALA A 21 5.49 10.63 27.59
CA ALA A 21 6.11 9.32 27.48
C ALA A 21 5.91 8.48 28.75
N ALA A 22 6.10 9.08 29.93
CA ALA A 22 5.91 8.40 31.20
C ALA A 22 4.47 7.90 31.39
N ARG A 23 3.47 8.72 31.04
CA ARG A 23 2.05 8.30 31.04
C ARG A 23 1.80 7.13 30.10
N LYS A 24 2.36 7.17 28.91
CA LYS A 24 2.22 6.08 27.91
C LYS A 24 2.92 4.80 28.35
N CYS A 25 4.04 4.92 29.05
CA CYS A 25 4.77 3.76 29.61
C CYS A 25 4.26 3.31 30.99
N HIS A 26 3.16 3.89 31.49
CA HIS A 26 2.56 3.58 32.82
C HIS A 26 3.55 3.69 33.97
N VAL A 27 4.43 4.69 33.93
CA VAL A 27 5.40 4.99 34.99
C VAL A 27 5.36 6.47 35.39
N THR A 28 6.04 6.81 36.51
CA THR A 28 6.23 8.21 36.88
C THR A 28 7.30 8.87 36.01
N GLN A 29 7.17 10.18 35.76
CA GLN A 29 8.18 10.93 34.98
C GLN A 29 9.58 10.85 35.60
N PRO A 30 9.79 10.98 36.94
CA PRO A 30 11.09 10.79 37.56
C PRO A 30 11.72 9.41 37.28
N THR A 31 10.92 8.35 37.34
CA THR A 31 11.35 6.98 37.05
C THR A 31 11.86 6.86 35.61
N LEU A 32 11.06 7.32 34.64
CA LEU A 32 11.43 7.29 33.21
C LEU A 32 12.69 8.12 32.96
N SER A 33 12.74 9.35 33.50
CA SER A 33 13.89 10.25 33.33
C SER A 33 15.19 9.65 33.89
N MET A 34 15.10 9.06 35.10
CA MET A 34 16.26 8.39 35.73
C MET A 34 16.75 7.20 34.91
N GLN A 35 15.86 6.39 34.35
CA GLN A 35 16.24 5.24 33.53
C GLN A 35 16.89 5.67 32.20
N ILE A 36 16.41 6.74 31.61
CA ILE A 36 17.04 7.32 30.39
C ILE A 36 18.41 7.88 30.76
N GLN A 37 18.56 8.58 31.88
CA GLN A 37 19.85 9.10 32.32
C GLN A 37 20.88 7.96 32.53
N LYS A 38 20.48 6.88 33.20
CA LYS A 38 21.34 5.70 33.36
C LYS A 38 21.77 5.10 32.02
N LEU A 39 20.92 5.16 30.98
CA LEU A 39 21.27 4.72 29.64
C LEU A 39 22.24 5.69 28.97
N GLU A 40 22.02 7.00 29.11
CA GLU A 40 22.93 8.05 28.60
C GLU A 40 24.30 7.94 29.26
N ASP A 41 24.35 7.74 30.59
CA ASP A 41 25.62 7.54 31.34
C ASP A 41 26.34 6.27 30.90
N LEU A 42 25.62 5.16 30.69
CA LEU A 42 26.18 3.89 30.22
C LEU A 42 26.79 4.02 28.84
N LEU A 43 26.15 4.79 27.93
CA LEU A 43 26.59 4.97 26.54
C LEU A 43 27.60 6.13 26.40
N GLY A 44 27.75 6.98 27.43
CA GLY A 44 28.63 8.14 27.43
C GLY A 44 28.16 9.26 26.48
N VAL A 45 26.87 9.31 26.12
CA VAL A 45 26.33 10.30 25.20
C VAL A 45 24.96 10.78 25.66
N LEU A 46 24.59 12.02 25.31
CA LEU A 46 23.24 12.53 25.50
C LEU A 46 22.36 12.14 24.29
N ILE A 47 21.22 11.53 24.58
CA ILE A 47 20.23 11.14 23.56
C ILE A 47 19.30 12.30 23.26
N PHE A 48 18.94 13.09 24.30
CA PHE A 48 18.00 14.20 24.20
C PHE A 48 18.62 15.54 24.57
N ASP A 49 18.31 16.55 23.79
CA ASP A 49 18.50 17.96 24.19
C ASP A 49 17.27 18.40 24.99
N ARG A 50 17.45 18.46 26.32
CA ARG A 50 16.38 18.80 27.27
C ARG A 50 16.19 20.29 27.42
N SER A 51 17.03 21.12 26.79
CA SER A 51 16.91 22.61 26.83
C SER A 51 15.77 23.11 25.93
N LYS A 52 15.29 22.27 25.03
CA LYS A 52 14.25 22.60 24.06
C LYS A 52 12.87 22.06 24.45
N GLN A 53 11.81 22.79 24.04
CA GLN A 53 10.42 22.34 24.14
C GLN A 53 9.74 22.53 22.77
N PRO A 54 9.27 21.42 22.14
CA PRO A 54 9.35 20.03 22.58
C PRO A 54 10.81 19.53 22.68
N VAL A 55 11.04 18.50 23.51
CA VAL A 55 12.34 17.84 23.63
C VAL A 55 12.74 17.26 22.27
N VAL A 56 13.97 17.51 21.86
CA VAL A 56 14.50 17.05 20.56
C VAL A 56 15.64 16.04 20.74
N LEU A 57 15.83 15.21 19.74
CA LEU A 57 16.94 14.27 19.68
C LEU A 57 18.26 15.01 19.35
N THR A 58 19.35 14.56 19.97
CA THR A 58 20.69 14.90 19.46
C THR A 58 20.97 14.12 18.17
N PRO A 59 21.96 14.51 17.35
CA PRO A 59 22.33 13.76 16.14
C PRO A 59 22.66 12.28 16.42
N ILE A 60 23.37 11.99 17.52
CA ILE A 60 23.65 10.61 17.95
C ILE A 60 22.39 9.96 18.53
N GLY A 61 21.55 10.72 19.26
CA GLY A 61 20.28 10.25 19.81
C GLY A 61 19.32 9.76 18.73
N ALA A 62 19.25 10.44 17.58
CA ALA A 62 18.40 10.01 16.46
C ALA A 62 18.81 8.61 15.97
N ARG A 63 20.11 8.37 15.78
CA ARG A 63 20.64 7.06 15.39
C ARG A 63 20.39 5.97 16.43
N LEU A 64 20.54 6.31 17.71
CA LEU A 64 20.30 5.37 18.81
C LEU A 64 18.81 5.00 18.95
N VAL A 65 17.91 5.97 18.79
CA VAL A 65 16.45 5.71 18.81
C VAL A 65 16.03 4.84 17.63
N GLU A 66 16.58 5.08 16.45
CA GLU A 66 16.35 4.23 15.27
C GLU A 66 16.78 2.78 15.55
N GLN A 67 18.00 2.59 16.06
CA GLN A 67 18.48 1.26 16.41
C GLN A 67 17.67 0.62 17.55
N ALA A 68 17.22 1.42 18.53
CA ALA A 68 16.38 0.95 19.62
C ALA A 68 15.01 0.42 19.12
N ARG A 69 14.43 1.08 18.12
CA ARG A 69 13.18 0.60 17.45
C ARG A 69 13.40 -0.78 16.82
N ILE A 70 14.52 -0.99 16.15
CA ILE A 70 14.86 -2.29 15.55
C ILE A 70 14.99 -3.38 16.62
N ILE A 71 15.74 -3.11 17.70
CA ILE A 71 15.94 -4.09 18.80
C ILE A 71 14.61 -4.46 19.47
N LEU A 72 13.75 -3.48 19.73
CA LEU A 72 12.44 -3.72 20.34
C LEU A 72 11.56 -4.60 19.45
N ARG A 73 11.53 -4.32 18.13
CA ARG A 73 10.80 -5.16 17.18
C ARG A 73 11.32 -6.60 17.12
N GLU A 74 12.63 -6.78 17.09
CA GLU A 74 13.22 -8.13 17.10
C GLU A 74 12.93 -8.88 18.42
N ALA A 75 12.82 -8.16 19.55
CA ALA A 75 12.40 -8.77 20.81
C ALA A 75 10.90 -9.19 20.79
N GLU A 76 10.03 -8.40 20.16
CA GLU A 76 8.62 -8.75 19.97
C GLU A 76 8.46 -9.98 19.06
N ARG A 77 9.32 -10.14 18.05
CA ARG A 77 9.32 -11.31 17.14
C ARG A 77 9.50 -12.64 17.86
N LEU A 78 10.20 -12.69 18.96
CA LEU A 78 10.31 -13.92 19.74
C LEU A 78 8.93 -14.42 20.22
N GLN A 79 8.05 -13.51 20.62
CA GLN A 79 6.69 -13.87 21.01
C GLN A 79 5.83 -14.24 19.80
N GLU A 80 6.03 -13.58 18.66
CA GLU A 80 5.34 -13.90 17.41
C GLU A 80 5.68 -15.31 16.93
N ILE A 81 6.96 -15.71 16.98
CA ILE A 81 7.39 -17.08 16.64
C ILE A 81 6.66 -18.12 17.48
N VAL A 82 6.54 -17.91 18.81
CA VAL A 82 5.83 -18.84 19.69
C VAL A 82 4.33 -18.91 19.35
N ARG A 83 3.71 -17.78 19.03
CA ARG A 83 2.29 -17.74 18.59
C ARG A 83 2.09 -18.44 17.26
N GLU A 84 3.01 -18.24 16.30
CA GLU A 84 2.99 -18.91 15.00
C GLU A 84 3.02 -20.43 15.13
N GLU A 85 3.95 -20.97 15.93
CA GLU A 85 4.05 -22.40 16.21
C GLU A 85 2.79 -22.97 16.89
N SER A 86 2.08 -22.18 17.68
CA SER A 86 0.82 -22.60 18.30
C SER A 86 -0.39 -22.55 17.35
N GLY A 87 -0.21 -22.11 16.11
CA GLY A 87 -1.29 -22.01 15.10
C GLY A 87 -2.32 -20.89 15.41
N GLN A 88 -2.04 -19.99 16.35
CA GLN A 88 -2.97 -18.95 16.75
C GLN A 88 -3.00 -17.81 15.71
N ILE A 89 -4.21 -17.40 15.33
CA ILE A 89 -4.46 -16.24 14.44
C ILE A 89 -4.90 -15.08 15.34
N GLN A 90 -3.92 -14.34 15.87
CA GLN A 90 -4.17 -13.23 16.80
C GLN A 90 -3.01 -12.23 16.83
N GLY A 91 -3.30 -11.01 17.28
CA GLY A 91 -2.30 -9.94 17.48
C GLY A 91 -2.44 -8.81 16.47
N ASP A 92 -1.49 -7.87 16.51
CA ASP A 92 -1.50 -6.69 15.64
C ASP A 92 -1.01 -7.05 14.24
N PHE A 93 -1.71 -6.52 13.23
CA PHE A 93 -1.36 -6.70 11.83
C PHE A 93 -1.58 -5.39 11.07
N ARG A 94 -0.54 -4.89 10.42
CA ARG A 94 -0.53 -3.62 9.68
C ARG A 94 -0.43 -3.90 8.19
N LEU A 95 -1.48 -3.58 7.47
CA LEU A 95 -1.63 -3.80 6.04
C LEU A 95 -1.54 -2.49 5.28
N GLY A 96 -0.60 -2.38 4.34
CA GLY A 96 -0.59 -1.33 3.33
C GLY A 96 -1.35 -1.77 2.09
N ILE A 97 -2.08 -0.88 1.45
CA ILE A 97 -2.77 -1.18 0.19
C ILE A 97 -2.71 0.04 -0.73
N ILE A 98 -2.50 -0.18 -2.03
CA ILE A 98 -2.44 0.94 -2.96
C ILE A 98 -3.82 1.55 -3.25
N PRO A 99 -3.90 2.89 -3.48
CA PRO A 99 -5.18 3.60 -3.65
C PRO A 99 -6.03 3.10 -4.83
N THR A 100 -5.40 2.49 -5.83
CA THR A 100 -6.12 1.96 -7.01
C THR A 100 -6.72 0.56 -6.80
N ILE A 101 -6.53 -0.02 -5.60
CA ILE A 101 -7.11 -1.32 -5.19
C ILE A 101 -8.00 -1.14 -3.97
N ALA A 102 -7.59 -0.35 -2.99
CA ALA A 102 -8.23 -0.22 -1.69
C ALA A 102 -9.76 -0.01 -1.76
N PRO A 103 -10.30 0.97 -2.52
CA PRO A 103 -11.73 1.24 -2.55
C PRO A 103 -12.59 0.09 -3.09
N TYR A 104 -11.98 -0.79 -3.87
CA TYR A 104 -12.70 -1.86 -4.59
C TYR A 104 -12.52 -3.22 -3.93
N LEU A 105 -11.33 -3.51 -3.39
CA LEU A 105 -11.03 -4.82 -2.80
C LEU A 105 -11.42 -4.90 -1.32
N LEU A 106 -11.14 -3.86 -0.51
CA LEU A 106 -11.41 -3.89 0.93
C LEU A 106 -12.88 -4.19 1.26
N PRO A 107 -13.88 -3.58 0.59
CA PRO A 107 -15.29 -3.85 0.88
C PRO A 107 -15.71 -5.31 0.65
N LEU A 108 -15.00 -6.05 -0.18
CA LEU A 108 -15.34 -7.45 -0.49
C LEU A 108 -15.06 -8.39 0.68
N PHE A 109 -13.97 -8.19 1.41
CA PHE A 109 -13.49 -9.17 2.40
C PHE A 109 -13.30 -8.62 3.82
N LEU A 110 -13.06 -7.32 3.99
CA LEU A 110 -12.56 -6.76 5.24
C LEU A 110 -13.46 -7.07 6.43
N GLN A 111 -14.76 -6.81 6.32
CA GLN A 111 -15.70 -7.07 7.42
C GLN A 111 -15.75 -8.56 7.78
N LYS A 112 -15.74 -9.43 6.77
CA LYS A 112 -15.78 -10.89 6.98
C LYS A 112 -14.51 -11.42 7.63
N PHE A 113 -13.36 -10.83 7.28
CA PHE A 113 -12.08 -11.12 7.94
C PHE A 113 -12.14 -10.74 9.43
N MET A 114 -12.62 -9.52 9.75
CA MET A 114 -12.73 -9.06 11.13
C MET A 114 -13.72 -9.90 11.96
N ASP A 115 -14.84 -10.30 11.38
CA ASP A 115 -15.84 -11.15 12.05
C ASP A 115 -15.29 -12.56 12.34
N ARG A 116 -14.48 -13.11 11.42
CA ARG A 116 -13.90 -14.45 11.53
C ARG A 116 -12.69 -14.49 12.49
N TYR A 117 -11.93 -13.41 12.58
CA TYR A 117 -10.69 -13.33 13.35
C TYR A 117 -10.73 -12.16 14.35
N PRO A 118 -11.62 -12.18 15.35
CA PRO A 118 -11.85 -11.06 16.27
C PRO A 118 -10.67 -10.76 17.20
N THR A 119 -9.68 -11.65 17.26
CA THR A 119 -8.44 -11.50 18.04
C THR A 119 -7.29 -10.84 17.25
N VAL A 120 -7.53 -10.51 15.96
CA VAL A 120 -6.58 -9.76 15.15
C VAL A 120 -6.93 -8.28 15.20
N ASN A 121 -5.98 -7.45 15.60
CA ASN A 121 -6.10 -5.98 15.52
C ASN A 121 -5.54 -5.53 14.16
N LEU A 122 -6.41 -5.38 13.17
CA LEU A 122 -6.00 -4.99 11.83
C LEU A 122 -5.96 -3.47 11.68
N THR A 123 -4.80 -2.93 11.27
CA THR A 123 -4.65 -1.54 10.81
C THR A 123 -4.45 -1.56 9.31
N VAL A 124 -5.27 -0.81 8.56
CA VAL A 124 -5.15 -0.70 7.10
C VAL A 124 -4.80 0.73 6.74
N GLU A 125 -3.81 0.92 5.89
CA GLU A 125 -3.36 2.22 5.41
C GLU A 125 -3.28 2.23 3.88
N GLU A 126 -3.87 3.26 3.24
CA GLU A 126 -3.69 3.50 1.81
C GLU A 126 -2.36 4.20 1.58
N LEU A 127 -1.46 3.57 0.83
CA LEU A 127 -0.10 4.02 0.59
C LEU A 127 0.33 3.73 -0.85
N GLU A 128 1.19 4.58 -1.38
CA GLU A 128 1.86 4.32 -2.67
C GLU A 128 2.83 3.14 -2.57
N THR A 129 3.11 2.49 -3.72
CA THR A 129 3.98 1.30 -3.79
C THR A 129 5.32 1.51 -3.10
N ALA A 130 5.99 2.63 -3.37
CA ALA A 130 7.30 2.93 -2.78
C ALA A 130 7.24 3.03 -1.24
N ALA A 131 6.19 3.67 -0.70
CA ALA A 131 5.99 3.78 0.73
C ALA A 131 5.68 2.43 1.38
N ILE A 132 4.90 1.56 0.73
CA ILE A 132 4.62 0.20 1.22
C ILE A 132 5.93 -0.59 1.30
N VAL A 133 6.71 -0.62 0.22
CA VAL A 133 7.98 -1.36 0.16
C VAL A 133 8.97 -0.84 1.20
N GLN A 134 9.12 0.48 1.32
CA GLN A 134 9.99 1.10 2.32
C GLN A 134 9.58 0.69 3.74
N ARG A 135 8.30 0.79 4.07
CA ARG A 135 7.78 0.47 5.41
C ARG A 135 7.83 -1.03 5.74
N LEU A 136 7.74 -1.92 4.73
CA LEU A 136 8.02 -3.35 4.91
C LEU A 136 9.49 -3.59 5.27
N LYS A 137 10.43 -2.92 4.59
CA LYS A 137 11.87 -2.99 4.90
C LYS A 137 12.18 -2.47 6.30
N GLU A 138 11.51 -1.40 6.72
CA GLU A 138 11.62 -0.79 8.05
C GLU A 138 10.85 -1.55 9.13
N ASP A 139 10.12 -2.63 8.78
CA ASP A 139 9.29 -3.41 9.71
C ASP A 139 8.21 -2.58 10.41
N THR A 140 7.71 -1.53 9.72
CA THR A 140 6.60 -0.69 10.19
C THR A 140 5.28 -1.05 9.53
N LEU A 141 5.30 -1.94 8.53
CA LEU A 141 4.18 -2.68 7.95
C LEU A 141 4.44 -4.18 8.04
N ASP A 142 3.37 -4.96 8.13
CA ASP A 142 3.42 -6.42 8.17
C ASP A 142 3.24 -7.01 6.77
N ALA A 143 2.34 -6.45 5.97
CA ALA A 143 2.10 -6.86 4.58
C ALA A 143 1.65 -5.69 3.70
N GLY A 144 1.70 -5.89 2.39
CA GLY A 144 1.17 -4.95 1.40
C GLY A 144 0.33 -5.65 0.34
N ILE A 145 -0.73 -5.01 -0.16
CA ILE A 145 -1.46 -5.43 -1.36
C ILE A 145 -1.23 -4.39 -2.44
N LEU A 146 -0.60 -4.82 -3.53
CA LEU A 146 -0.21 -3.93 -4.63
C LEU A 146 0.00 -4.68 -5.94
N ALA A 147 0.27 -3.94 -7.01
CA ALA A 147 0.63 -4.55 -8.30
C ALA A 147 2.08 -5.06 -8.29
N THR A 148 2.31 -6.21 -8.92
CA THR A 148 3.63 -6.86 -9.08
C THR A 148 3.91 -7.15 -10.56
N PRO A 149 5.15 -7.48 -10.96
CA PRO A 149 6.34 -7.72 -10.13
C PRO A 149 7.05 -6.45 -9.67
N LEU A 150 7.69 -6.50 -8.50
CA LEU A 150 8.51 -5.41 -7.97
C LEU A 150 10.00 -5.55 -8.32
N HIS A 151 10.46 -6.75 -8.64
CA HIS A 151 11.88 -7.09 -8.87
C HIS A 151 12.79 -6.75 -7.66
N ASP A 152 12.26 -6.85 -6.43
CA ASP A 152 13.00 -6.62 -5.18
C ASP A 152 13.22 -7.92 -4.42
N ASN A 153 14.49 -8.36 -4.34
CA ASN A 153 14.86 -9.61 -3.69
C ASN A 153 14.59 -9.66 -2.16
N SER A 154 14.35 -8.53 -1.52
CA SER A 154 14.04 -8.46 -0.09
C SER A 154 12.56 -8.71 0.21
N ILE A 155 11.71 -8.70 -0.82
CA ILE A 155 10.27 -8.88 -0.76
C ILE A 155 9.88 -10.26 -1.29
N LEU A 156 8.91 -10.90 -0.65
CA LEU A 156 8.20 -12.07 -1.16
C LEU A 156 6.86 -11.64 -1.72
N GLU A 157 6.58 -12.02 -2.94
CA GLU A 157 5.35 -11.73 -3.65
C GLU A 157 4.46 -12.98 -3.67
N ASN A 158 3.32 -12.92 -3.00
CA ASN A 158 2.32 -13.98 -2.98
C ASN A 158 1.17 -13.56 -3.88
N ARG A 159 1.16 -14.01 -5.12
CA ARG A 159 0.14 -13.67 -6.10
C ARG A 159 -1.26 -13.97 -5.56
N LEU A 160 -2.17 -13.00 -5.70
CA LEU A 160 -3.57 -13.12 -5.36
C LEU A 160 -4.41 -13.37 -6.63
N TYR A 161 -4.38 -12.43 -7.58
CA TYR A 161 -5.14 -12.54 -8.83
C TYR A 161 -4.56 -11.64 -9.92
N ASP A 162 -4.96 -11.92 -11.16
CA ASP A 162 -4.73 -11.04 -12.29
C ASP A 162 -5.98 -10.22 -12.57
N GLU A 163 -5.80 -8.95 -12.83
CA GLU A 163 -6.88 -8.00 -13.03
C GLU A 163 -6.82 -7.38 -14.42
N PRO A 164 -7.80 -7.68 -15.30
CA PRO A 164 -7.82 -7.12 -16.65
C PRO A 164 -8.16 -5.64 -16.64
N PHE A 165 -7.63 -4.93 -17.64
CA PHE A 165 -7.91 -3.53 -17.90
C PHE A 165 -9.05 -3.34 -18.88
N PHE A 166 -9.79 -2.25 -18.69
CA PHE A 166 -10.88 -1.79 -19.55
C PHE A 166 -10.68 -0.32 -19.88
N VAL A 167 -11.13 0.11 -21.04
CA VAL A 167 -11.17 1.53 -21.39
C VAL A 167 -12.53 2.09 -20.96
N CYS A 168 -12.50 3.19 -20.21
CA CYS A 168 -13.69 3.92 -19.78
C CYS A 168 -13.76 5.26 -20.53
N PHE A 169 -14.89 5.54 -21.18
CA PHE A 169 -15.14 6.76 -21.92
C PHE A 169 -16.64 7.15 -21.90
N SER A 170 -16.92 8.40 -22.28
CA SER A 170 -18.30 8.87 -22.37
C SER A 170 -19.09 8.11 -23.45
N LYS A 171 -20.37 7.84 -23.22
CA LYS A 171 -21.25 7.24 -24.24
C LYS A 171 -21.34 8.01 -25.55
N LYS A 172 -21.01 9.31 -25.52
CA LYS A 172 -21.01 10.17 -26.70
C LYS A 172 -19.71 10.08 -27.50
N ASP A 173 -18.70 9.34 -26.99
CA ASP A 173 -17.42 9.15 -27.66
C ASP A 173 -17.56 8.23 -28.88
N GLU A 174 -16.77 8.49 -29.91
CA GLU A 174 -16.74 7.68 -31.12
C GLU A 174 -16.34 6.22 -30.86
N LEU A 175 -15.50 6.00 -29.84
CA LEU A 175 -15.10 4.66 -29.38
C LEU A 175 -16.29 3.83 -28.89
N ALA A 176 -17.41 4.45 -28.52
CA ALA A 176 -18.60 3.77 -28.01
C ALA A 176 -19.18 2.76 -29.02
N GLN A 177 -18.95 2.97 -30.31
CA GLN A 177 -19.43 2.08 -31.40
C GLN A 177 -18.66 0.75 -31.44
N LYS A 178 -17.44 0.71 -30.92
CA LYS A 178 -16.61 -0.51 -30.89
C LYS A 178 -16.98 -1.35 -29.68
N LYS A 179 -17.10 -2.66 -29.87
CA LYS A 179 -17.34 -3.63 -28.76
C LYS A 179 -16.05 -4.02 -28.05
N VAL A 180 -14.92 -4.02 -28.75
CA VAL A 180 -13.59 -4.38 -28.30
C VAL A 180 -12.63 -3.35 -28.86
N LEU A 181 -11.61 -2.99 -28.12
CA LEU A 181 -10.62 -1.96 -28.48
C LEU A 181 -9.23 -2.55 -28.59
N HIS A 182 -8.48 -2.13 -29.59
CA HIS A 182 -7.03 -2.33 -29.65
C HIS A 182 -6.31 -1.09 -29.11
N GLU A 183 -5.09 -1.26 -28.61
CA GLU A 183 -4.27 -0.15 -28.08
C GLU A 183 -4.11 0.98 -29.10
N LYS A 184 -3.92 0.62 -30.39
CA LYS A 184 -3.81 1.55 -31.51
C LYS A 184 -5.09 2.35 -31.81
N ASP A 185 -6.23 1.95 -31.26
CA ASP A 185 -7.50 2.65 -31.46
C ASP A 185 -7.64 3.85 -30.51
N LEU A 186 -6.78 3.94 -29.50
CA LEU A 186 -6.87 4.94 -28.45
C LEU A 186 -6.24 6.28 -28.87
N PRO A 187 -7.01 7.39 -28.83
CA PRO A 187 -6.48 8.74 -29.08
C PRO A 187 -5.71 9.22 -27.84
N LEU A 188 -4.40 8.88 -27.80
CA LEU A 188 -3.56 9.06 -26.59
C LEU A 188 -3.48 10.52 -26.10
N GLU A 189 -3.71 11.49 -26.96
CA GLU A 189 -3.81 12.91 -26.62
C GLU A 189 -5.02 13.23 -25.72
N ARG A 190 -5.96 12.31 -25.59
CA ARG A 190 -7.18 12.46 -24.76
C ARG A 190 -7.19 11.59 -23.52
N ILE A 191 -6.10 10.87 -23.24
CA ILE A 191 -6.02 10.01 -22.06
C ILE A 191 -5.91 10.84 -20.78
N LEU A 192 -6.71 10.51 -19.78
CA LEU A 192 -6.60 11.05 -18.43
C LEU A 192 -5.79 10.06 -17.59
N LEU A 193 -4.67 10.52 -17.03
CA LEU A 193 -3.74 9.71 -16.25
C LEU A 193 -3.79 10.10 -14.76
N LEU A 194 -3.42 9.16 -13.92
CA LEU A 194 -3.14 9.42 -12.50
C LEU A 194 -1.83 10.21 -12.36
N ASN A 195 -1.59 10.78 -11.17
CA ASN A 195 -0.33 11.45 -10.84
C ASN A 195 0.85 10.47 -10.80
N GLU A 196 2.06 11.01 -10.83
CA GLU A 196 3.30 10.26 -10.64
C GLU A 196 3.31 9.53 -9.30
N GLY A 197 4.07 8.42 -9.21
CA GLY A 197 4.10 7.53 -8.04
C GLY A 197 3.00 6.48 -8.01
N ASN A 198 2.03 6.55 -8.92
CA ASN A 198 0.96 5.57 -9.03
C ASN A 198 1.30 4.50 -10.08
N CYS A 199 1.47 3.24 -9.64
CA CYS A 199 1.82 2.13 -10.55
C CYS A 199 0.81 1.94 -11.70
N LEU A 200 -0.46 2.28 -11.50
CA LEU A 200 -1.47 2.21 -12.56
C LEU A 200 -1.19 3.23 -13.67
N ARG A 201 -0.65 4.43 -13.34
CA ARG A 201 -0.21 5.40 -14.35
C ARG A 201 0.86 4.79 -15.25
N ASP A 202 1.89 4.18 -14.65
CA ASP A 202 3.01 3.61 -15.41
C ASP A 202 2.55 2.43 -16.27
N GLN A 203 1.63 1.63 -15.74
CA GLN A 203 0.99 0.56 -16.52
C GLN A 203 0.17 1.11 -17.70
N MET A 204 -0.57 2.21 -17.52
CA MET A 204 -1.29 2.87 -18.62
C MET A 204 -0.32 3.42 -19.69
N ILE A 205 0.78 4.03 -19.26
CA ILE A 205 1.81 4.56 -20.14
C ILE A 205 2.45 3.42 -20.94
N ASN A 206 2.84 2.33 -20.28
CA ASN A 206 3.44 1.17 -20.93
C ASN A 206 2.47 0.46 -21.86
N LEU A 207 1.21 0.29 -21.47
CA LEU A 207 0.16 -0.29 -22.28
C LEU A 207 -0.04 0.48 -23.59
N CYS A 208 -0.07 1.80 -23.50
CA CYS A 208 -0.30 2.67 -24.65
C CYS A 208 0.98 2.98 -25.43
N GLN A 209 2.15 2.44 -25.05
CA GLN A 209 3.48 2.78 -25.61
C GLN A 209 3.70 4.30 -25.67
N PHE A 210 3.19 5.00 -24.66
CA PHE A 210 3.12 6.45 -24.62
C PHE A 210 4.50 7.03 -24.28
N LYS A 211 5.08 7.83 -25.16
CA LYS A 211 6.26 8.64 -24.85
C LYS A 211 5.80 9.93 -24.19
N ALA A 212 5.98 10.06 -22.89
CA ALA A 212 5.54 11.20 -22.06
C ALA A 212 5.93 12.59 -22.64
N GLN A 213 6.99 12.67 -23.42
CA GLN A 213 7.46 13.91 -24.07
C GLN A 213 6.53 14.47 -25.15
N SER A 214 5.52 13.73 -25.62
CA SER A 214 4.61 14.19 -26.66
C SER A 214 3.34 14.89 -26.15
N GLN A 215 3.05 14.83 -24.84
CA GLN A 215 1.82 15.41 -24.29
C GLN A 215 1.86 16.93 -24.05
N GLU A 216 3.04 17.50 -23.79
CA GLU A 216 3.13 18.91 -23.36
C GLU A 216 2.64 19.93 -24.39
N LYS A 217 2.47 19.54 -25.66
CA LYS A 217 2.16 20.52 -26.74
C LYS A 217 0.71 20.55 -27.22
N THR A 218 -0.16 19.61 -26.82
CA THR A 218 -1.50 19.50 -27.44
C THR A 218 -2.68 19.42 -26.46
N GLN A 219 -2.47 19.12 -25.19
CA GLN A 219 -3.56 19.08 -24.22
C GLN A 219 -3.90 20.47 -23.68
N ARG A 220 -5.19 20.87 -23.79
CA ARG A 220 -5.72 22.08 -23.18
C ARG A 220 -5.93 21.96 -21.67
N LEU A 221 -6.01 20.73 -21.16
CA LEU A 221 -6.18 20.41 -19.74
C LEU A 221 -5.05 19.49 -19.30
N HIS A 222 -4.17 19.99 -18.45
CA HIS A 222 -3.23 19.19 -17.68
C HIS A 222 -3.83 18.94 -16.31
N PHE A 223 -4.19 17.71 -16.02
CA PHE A 223 -4.85 17.35 -14.77
C PHE A 223 -4.14 16.15 -14.12
N GLU A 224 -3.70 16.34 -12.90
CA GLU A 224 -3.08 15.31 -12.09
C GLU A 224 -3.99 14.98 -10.90
N SER A 225 -4.25 13.70 -10.68
CA SER A 225 -5.05 13.21 -9.56
C SER A 225 -4.53 11.85 -9.07
N GLY A 226 -4.47 11.68 -7.76
CA GLY A 226 -4.25 10.37 -7.15
C GLY A 226 -5.50 9.47 -7.16
N SER A 227 -6.66 9.99 -7.59
CA SER A 227 -7.94 9.30 -7.51
C SER A 227 -8.46 8.84 -8.87
N LEU A 228 -8.57 7.52 -9.06
CA LEU A 228 -9.19 6.94 -10.24
C LEU A 228 -10.68 7.34 -10.36
N THR A 229 -11.39 7.46 -9.25
CA THR A 229 -12.78 7.91 -9.23
C THR A 229 -12.92 9.33 -9.80
N THR A 230 -11.98 10.23 -9.51
CA THR A 230 -11.98 11.57 -10.09
C THR A 230 -11.81 11.53 -11.61
N LEU A 231 -10.90 10.69 -12.12
CA LEU A 231 -10.72 10.52 -13.57
C LEU A 231 -12.01 10.00 -14.23
N ILE A 232 -12.67 9.01 -13.63
CA ILE A 232 -13.95 8.47 -14.13
C ILE A 232 -15.02 9.58 -14.20
N ARG A 233 -15.10 10.46 -13.20
CA ARG A 233 -16.04 11.59 -13.21
C ARG A 233 -15.73 12.63 -14.29
N LEU A 234 -14.46 12.87 -14.59
CA LEU A 234 -14.07 13.74 -15.71
C LEU A 234 -14.39 13.10 -17.06
N VAL A 235 -14.20 11.79 -17.20
CA VAL A 235 -14.63 11.03 -18.37
C VAL A 235 -16.15 11.14 -18.58
N GLU A 236 -16.93 11.07 -17.51
CA GLU A 236 -18.39 11.25 -17.55
C GLU A 236 -18.79 12.60 -18.17
N GLN A 237 -18.01 13.65 -17.92
CA GLN A 237 -18.20 14.99 -18.50
C GLN A 237 -17.66 15.14 -19.94
N GLY A 238 -17.07 14.09 -20.51
CA GLY A 238 -16.52 14.11 -21.86
C GLY A 238 -15.11 14.68 -21.98
N SER A 239 -14.37 14.78 -20.89
CA SER A 239 -12.99 15.34 -20.89
C SER A 239 -11.94 14.42 -21.52
N GLY A 240 -12.32 13.22 -22.00
CA GLY A 240 -11.42 12.24 -22.58
C GLY A 240 -11.79 10.81 -22.20
N PHE A 241 -10.79 9.95 -22.08
CA PHE A 241 -10.96 8.58 -21.61
C PHE A 241 -9.89 8.23 -20.57
N THR A 242 -10.13 7.16 -19.81
CA THR A 242 -9.13 6.59 -18.90
C THR A 242 -9.18 5.07 -18.96
N ILE A 243 -8.18 4.42 -18.38
CA ILE A 243 -8.13 2.95 -18.26
C ILE A 243 -8.48 2.60 -16.82
N VAL A 244 -9.39 1.66 -16.65
CA VAL A 244 -9.86 1.21 -15.34
C VAL A 244 -9.60 -0.28 -15.16
N PRO A 245 -9.18 -0.73 -13.98
CA PRO A 245 -9.08 -2.15 -13.66
C PRO A 245 -10.47 -2.75 -13.43
N TYR A 246 -10.57 -4.08 -13.53
CA TYR A 246 -11.84 -4.80 -13.45
C TYR A 246 -12.66 -4.47 -12.19
N LEU A 247 -12.05 -4.49 -11.01
CA LEU A 247 -12.77 -4.23 -9.75
C LEU A 247 -13.33 -2.81 -9.66
N ALA A 248 -12.81 -1.87 -10.43
CA ALA A 248 -13.32 -0.50 -10.49
C ALA A 248 -14.55 -0.34 -11.41
N LEU A 249 -14.93 -1.36 -12.18
CA LEU A 249 -16.03 -1.28 -13.16
C LEU A 249 -17.36 -0.91 -12.50
N ASP A 250 -17.64 -1.44 -11.31
CA ASP A 250 -18.90 -1.17 -10.57
C ASP A 250 -19.02 0.30 -10.13
N THR A 251 -17.92 1.04 -10.12
CA THR A 251 -17.93 2.48 -9.77
C THR A 251 -18.14 3.38 -10.99
N VAL A 252 -18.10 2.83 -12.18
CA VAL A 252 -18.34 3.58 -13.43
C VAL A 252 -19.81 3.94 -13.54
N PRO A 253 -20.17 5.25 -13.72
CA PRO A 253 -21.57 5.69 -13.77
C PRO A 253 -22.37 5.03 -14.91
N VAL A 254 -23.37 4.24 -14.54
CA VAL A 254 -24.29 3.62 -15.50
C VAL A 254 -25.17 4.71 -16.11
N GLY A 255 -25.04 4.94 -17.38
CA GLY A 255 -25.86 5.93 -18.09
C GLY A 255 -25.06 6.92 -18.94
N ASN A 256 -23.99 7.47 -18.42
CA ASN A 256 -23.15 8.47 -19.09
C ASN A 256 -21.80 7.94 -19.56
N CYS A 257 -21.27 6.91 -18.91
CA CYS A 257 -20.03 6.23 -19.30
C CYS A 257 -20.31 4.85 -19.89
N ILE A 258 -19.35 4.36 -20.63
CA ILE A 258 -19.29 3.00 -21.15
C ILE A 258 -17.87 2.46 -20.97
N THR A 259 -17.78 1.17 -20.68
CA THR A 259 -16.51 0.46 -20.61
C THR A 259 -16.40 -0.56 -21.73
N ARG A 260 -15.20 -0.75 -22.26
CA ARG A 260 -14.92 -1.76 -23.28
C ARG A 260 -13.66 -2.53 -22.93
N PRO A 261 -13.65 -3.85 -23.12
CA PRO A 261 -12.45 -4.64 -22.98
C PRO A 261 -11.46 -4.36 -24.10
N PHE A 262 -10.21 -4.63 -23.84
CA PHE A 262 -9.20 -4.74 -24.89
C PHE A 262 -9.33 -6.06 -25.65
N ALA A 263 -8.82 -6.08 -26.89
CA ALA A 263 -8.69 -7.30 -27.67
C ALA A 263 -7.68 -8.27 -27.04
N GLU A 264 -7.87 -9.55 -27.31
CA GLU A 264 -6.94 -10.60 -26.88
C GLU A 264 -5.56 -10.50 -27.57
N PRO A 265 -4.47 -10.75 -26.84
CA PRO A 265 -4.41 -11.07 -25.42
C PRO A 265 -4.70 -9.84 -24.54
N GLN A 266 -5.75 -9.90 -23.73
CA GLN A 266 -6.19 -8.77 -22.91
C GLN A 266 -5.11 -8.32 -21.95
N PRO A 267 -4.77 -7.02 -21.88
CA PRO A 267 -3.82 -6.49 -20.91
C PRO A 267 -4.35 -6.60 -19.48
N MET A 268 -3.48 -7.02 -18.57
CA MET A 268 -3.79 -7.29 -17.17
C MET A 268 -2.68 -6.77 -16.27
N ARG A 269 -2.98 -6.56 -15.01
CA ARG A 269 -1.99 -6.40 -13.93
C ARG A 269 -2.07 -7.57 -12.96
N GLU A 270 -0.94 -7.99 -12.43
CA GLU A 270 -0.87 -8.94 -11.34
C GLU A 270 -1.02 -8.20 -10.01
N ILE A 271 -1.86 -8.71 -9.13
CA ILE A 271 -2.03 -8.20 -7.76
C ILE A 271 -1.53 -9.25 -6.78
N SER A 272 -0.66 -8.82 -5.88
CA SER A 272 -0.03 -9.70 -4.90
C SER A 272 -0.15 -9.17 -3.48
N LEU A 273 -0.17 -10.11 -2.55
CA LEU A 273 0.06 -9.88 -1.13
C LEU A 273 1.55 -10.02 -0.88
N ILE A 274 2.21 -8.93 -0.56
CA ILE A 274 3.66 -8.87 -0.39
C ILE A 274 4.06 -8.77 1.07
N VAL A 275 5.18 -9.37 1.41
CA VAL A 275 5.78 -9.32 2.75
C VAL A 275 7.30 -9.25 2.65
N ARG A 276 7.96 -8.81 3.71
CA ARG A 276 9.41 -8.95 3.82
C ARG A 276 9.81 -10.43 3.83
N ARG A 277 10.93 -10.79 3.19
CA ARG A 277 11.40 -12.19 3.10
C ARG A 277 11.58 -12.88 4.46
N THR A 278 11.88 -12.13 5.51
CA THR A 278 12.07 -12.62 6.87
C THR A 278 10.81 -12.50 7.75
N TYR A 279 9.63 -12.39 7.12
CA TYR A 279 8.36 -12.25 7.82
C TYR A 279 7.98 -13.53 8.60
N VAL A 280 7.30 -13.39 9.75
CA VAL A 280 7.03 -14.51 10.68
C VAL A 280 5.54 -14.78 10.96
N LYS A 281 4.62 -13.83 10.76
CA LYS A 281 3.18 -14.01 11.06
C LYS A 281 2.43 -14.72 9.91
N HIS A 282 2.87 -15.91 9.52
CA HIS A 282 2.33 -16.65 8.37
C HIS A 282 0.86 -17.02 8.54
N ASN A 283 0.41 -17.34 9.78
CA ASN A 283 -0.97 -17.73 10.04
C ASN A 283 -1.96 -16.60 9.75
N ILE A 284 -1.66 -15.35 10.17
CA ILE A 284 -2.49 -14.18 9.86
C ILE A 284 -2.43 -13.89 8.36
N LEU A 285 -1.26 -13.95 7.74
CA LEU A 285 -1.07 -13.72 6.32
C LEU A 285 -1.90 -14.68 5.46
N GLU A 286 -1.83 -15.98 5.76
CA GLU A 286 -2.60 -17.00 5.05
C GLU A 286 -4.11 -16.89 5.30
N ALA A 287 -4.52 -16.50 6.51
CA ALA A 287 -5.92 -16.20 6.82
C ALA A 287 -6.42 -15.03 5.96
N LEU A 288 -5.65 -13.94 5.88
CA LEU A 288 -5.98 -12.77 5.05
C LEU A 288 -6.03 -13.15 3.57
N ARG A 289 -5.02 -13.88 3.08
CA ARG A 289 -4.98 -14.36 1.69
C ARG A 289 -6.20 -15.19 1.34
N LYS A 290 -6.59 -16.13 2.20
CA LYS A 290 -7.77 -16.98 2.00
C LYS A 290 -9.06 -16.17 1.95
N GLU A 291 -9.23 -15.18 2.84
CA GLU A 291 -10.42 -14.32 2.82
C GLU A 291 -10.49 -13.46 1.57
N VAL A 292 -9.37 -12.87 1.14
CA VAL A 292 -9.31 -12.12 -0.11
C VAL A 292 -9.76 -13.00 -1.28
N LEU A 293 -9.13 -14.17 -1.46
CA LEU A 293 -9.43 -15.07 -2.58
C LEU A 293 -10.86 -15.61 -2.55
N ALA A 294 -11.42 -15.88 -1.37
CA ALA A 294 -12.78 -16.40 -1.22
C ALA A 294 -13.88 -15.40 -1.58
N HIS A 295 -13.54 -14.11 -1.64
CA HIS A 295 -14.51 -13.05 -1.89
C HIS A 295 -14.26 -12.26 -3.18
N LEU A 296 -13.32 -12.71 -4.02
CA LEU A 296 -13.17 -12.17 -5.37
C LEU A 296 -14.41 -12.52 -6.23
N PRO A 297 -14.85 -11.61 -7.12
CA PRO A 297 -15.91 -11.90 -8.07
C PRO A 297 -15.58 -13.14 -8.92
N GLU A 298 -16.55 -14.04 -9.10
CA GLU A 298 -16.37 -15.26 -9.92
C GLU A 298 -15.91 -14.94 -11.34
N GLN A 299 -16.45 -13.89 -11.93
CA GLN A 299 -16.04 -13.42 -13.26
C GLN A 299 -14.55 -13.04 -13.33
N LEU A 300 -14.00 -12.43 -12.26
CA LEU A 300 -12.58 -12.14 -12.22
C LEU A 300 -11.73 -13.42 -12.19
N LEU A 301 -12.19 -14.45 -11.49
CA LEU A 301 -11.56 -15.75 -11.46
C LEU A 301 -11.60 -16.47 -12.82
N GLU A 302 -12.61 -16.19 -13.65
CA GLU A 302 -12.67 -16.70 -15.03
C GLU A 302 -11.59 -16.09 -15.91
N TYR A 303 -11.30 -14.79 -15.78
CA TYR A 303 -10.21 -14.14 -16.51
C TYR A 303 -8.85 -14.78 -16.21
N GLN A 304 -8.64 -15.33 -15.02
CA GLN A 304 -7.39 -16.03 -14.68
C GLN A 304 -7.16 -17.32 -15.50
N LYS A 305 -8.22 -17.89 -16.09
CA LYS A 305 -8.12 -19.06 -16.97
C LYS A 305 -7.64 -18.69 -18.37
N HIS A 306 -7.74 -17.43 -18.75
CA HIS A 306 -7.30 -16.91 -20.05
C HIS A 306 -5.85 -16.41 -19.93
N LYS A 307 -5.03 -16.67 -20.96
CA LYS A 307 -3.68 -16.12 -21.04
C LYS A 307 -3.74 -14.65 -21.45
N GLY A 308 -3.92 -13.75 -20.47
CA GLY A 308 -3.78 -12.32 -20.69
C GLY A 308 -2.31 -11.90 -20.79
N ARG A 309 -2.08 -10.64 -21.19
CA ARG A 309 -0.74 -10.03 -21.23
C ARG A 309 -0.54 -9.18 -19.99
N LEU A 310 0.37 -9.58 -19.09
CA LEU A 310 0.75 -8.78 -17.94
C LEU A 310 1.47 -7.50 -18.39
N ILE A 311 1.06 -6.37 -17.83
CA ILE A 311 1.65 -5.07 -18.05
C ILE A 311 2.55 -4.74 -16.86
N GLU A 312 3.86 -4.80 -17.10
CA GLU A 312 4.87 -4.44 -16.12
C GLU A 312 4.92 -2.91 -15.91
N PHE A 313 5.44 -2.49 -14.78
CA PHE A 313 5.71 -1.11 -14.44
C PHE A 313 7.07 -1.01 -13.72
N GLN A 314 7.66 0.17 -13.73
CA GLN A 314 8.86 0.45 -12.94
C GLN A 314 8.45 1.29 -11.74
N TRP A 315 8.76 0.81 -10.55
CA TRP A 315 8.66 1.61 -9.35
C TRP A 315 10.08 2.08 -8.97
N ALA A 316 10.23 3.36 -8.67
CA ALA A 316 11.53 4.00 -8.37
C ALA A 316 11.74 4.10 -6.85
#